data_0b744b63ceeffa6feb94b7cbcff9ebaa
#
_entry.id   0b744b63ceeffa6feb94b7cbcff9ebaa
#
_cell.length_a   1.000
_cell.length_b   1.000
_cell.length_c   1.000
_cell.angle_alpha   90.00
_cell.angle_beta   90.00
_cell.angle_gamma   90.00
#
_symmetry.space_group_name_H-M   'P 1'
#
loop_
_entity.id
_entity.type
_entity.pdbx_description
1 polymer ?
#
loop_
_entity_poly.entity_id
_entity_poly.type
_entity_poly.pdbx_seq_one_letter_code
_entity_poly.pdbx_strand_id
1 'polypeptide(L)'
;MTTTDRWTVLVVDDEPDVREITKIVLQDLEFDGRGVEFIEAGSAREGREILAGRTDVALMIIDVVMETEHAGLELVRHVREQLKNRLSRIVLRTGHPGQAPEREVIRTYDINDYKEKTELTAHKLETTVLVALRGYRDLMMIEAARAGLERVVEASAQIHSRQQSHEFASAVLAQLGALVGLQRGALYCTVPKANHAATGPIHVTAATGEFEPNVAHRIDESLPPPVLRSFYEAFDNKRHVFGNDHYVLYFTDAQDSENLLIVAGASRLSELDLHLVKVFCTNVGIAFENLHLHQDLLDSQMEMICLLAGAAETRSQETANHVKRVGLLAEFLAREYGLDDNAAEAIRFAAPLHDIGKIAIPDGILNKPGPHTPEETVIMRTHALRGAHMLSQSRLPLIRLAAEIAATHHENWDGSGYPNGLSAMQIPDGGRITALADVFDALGSKRCYKEAWERDRVLDFILAERGRKFEPRLVDILIAKLDKAEAMRRMLPD
;
A
#
# COMPACT_ATOMS: atom_id res chain seq x y z
N MET A 1 19.04 -9.84 -2.29
CA MET A 1 20.50 -9.68 -2.24
C MET A 1 21.06 -10.82 -1.41
N THR A 2 21.89 -11.68 -1.99
CA THR A 2 22.60 -12.72 -1.23
C THR A 2 23.53 -12.02 -0.25
N THR A 3 23.25 -12.13 1.03
CA THR A 3 24.15 -11.66 2.09
C THR A 3 25.41 -12.50 2.00
N THR A 4 26.46 -11.95 1.42
CA THR A 4 27.81 -12.48 1.57
C THR A 4 28.15 -12.42 3.05
N ASP A 5 28.53 -13.54 3.62
CA ASP A 5 28.86 -13.70 5.04
C ASP A 5 30.16 -12.94 5.45
N ARG A 6 30.72 -12.16 4.53
CA ARG A 6 32.00 -11.44 4.66
C ARG A 6 31.94 -10.05 4.04
N TRP A 7 32.78 -9.13 4.56
CA TRP A 7 32.98 -7.79 4.00
C TRP A 7 34.01 -7.85 2.86
N THR A 8 33.63 -7.45 1.65
CA THR A 8 34.53 -7.45 0.50
C THR A 8 35.46 -6.23 0.54
N VAL A 9 36.78 -6.48 0.61
CA VAL A 9 37.82 -5.45 0.57
C VAL A 9 38.68 -5.65 -0.67
N LEU A 10 38.76 -4.64 -1.54
CA LEU A 10 39.61 -4.62 -2.72
C LEU A 10 40.95 -3.95 -2.37
N VAL A 11 42.07 -4.65 -2.59
CA VAL A 11 43.42 -4.13 -2.44
C VAL A 11 44.06 -3.97 -3.82
N VAL A 12 44.39 -2.71 -4.17
CA VAL A 12 45.01 -2.38 -5.46
C VAL A 12 46.39 -1.81 -5.22
N ASP A 13 47.42 -2.56 -5.59
CA ASP A 13 48.82 -2.21 -5.39
C ASP A 13 49.66 -3.04 -6.37
N ASP A 14 50.64 -2.46 -7.04
CA ASP A 14 51.48 -3.17 -7.99
C ASP A 14 52.55 -4.07 -7.31
N GLU A 15 52.84 -3.80 -6.02
CA GLU A 15 53.74 -4.60 -5.20
C GLU A 15 53.03 -5.84 -4.61
N PRO A 16 53.33 -7.08 -5.05
CA PRO A 16 52.66 -8.29 -4.52
C PRO A 16 52.88 -8.49 -3.01
N ASP A 17 54.05 -8.15 -2.51
CA ASP A 17 54.39 -8.30 -1.07
C ASP A 17 53.53 -7.41 -0.21
N VAL A 18 53.18 -6.20 -0.67
CA VAL A 18 52.34 -5.26 0.03
C VAL A 18 50.88 -5.73 0.08
N ARG A 19 50.41 -6.37 -0.99
CA ARG A 19 49.07 -7.00 -0.99
C ARG A 19 49.01 -8.17 -0.02
N GLU A 20 50.03 -9.05 -0.05
CA GLU A 20 50.13 -10.22 0.85
C GLU A 20 50.16 -9.79 2.33
N ILE A 21 51.03 -8.84 2.68
CA ILE A 21 51.13 -8.30 4.04
C ILE A 21 49.78 -7.69 4.50
N THR A 22 49.10 -6.96 3.63
CA THR A 22 47.79 -6.40 3.94
C THR A 22 46.78 -7.50 4.28
N LYS A 23 46.76 -8.60 3.55
CA LYS A 23 45.92 -9.76 3.83
C LYS A 23 46.25 -10.43 5.14
N ILE A 24 47.55 -10.71 5.38
CA ILE A 24 48.00 -11.37 6.62
C ILE A 24 47.58 -10.54 7.85
N VAL A 25 47.77 -9.23 7.81
CA VAL A 25 47.40 -8.33 8.93
C VAL A 25 45.91 -8.33 9.21
N LEU A 26 45.06 -8.43 8.18
CA LEU A 26 43.63 -8.26 8.29
C LEU A 26 42.86 -9.60 8.22
N GLN A 27 43.50 -10.76 8.11
CA GLN A 27 42.84 -12.06 7.90
C GLN A 27 41.89 -12.46 9.03
N ASP A 28 42.21 -12.07 10.27
CA ASP A 28 41.42 -12.36 11.48
C ASP A 28 40.52 -11.22 11.87
N LEU A 29 40.39 -10.18 11.02
CA LEU A 29 39.55 -9.03 11.30
C LEU A 29 38.08 -9.41 11.20
N GLU A 30 37.33 -9.19 12.26
CA GLU A 30 35.89 -9.31 12.28
C GLU A 30 35.25 -7.94 12.58
N PHE A 31 34.21 -7.62 11.85
CA PHE A 31 33.36 -6.45 12.08
C PHE A 31 31.90 -6.84 11.95
N ASP A 32 31.10 -6.54 12.97
CA ASP A 32 29.66 -6.83 13.03
C ASP A 32 29.35 -8.35 12.82
N GLY A 33 30.19 -9.23 13.40
CA GLY A 33 30.09 -10.69 13.28
C GLY A 33 30.42 -11.25 11.90
N ARG A 34 31.04 -10.45 11.01
CA ARG A 34 31.46 -10.85 9.66
C ARG A 34 32.96 -10.70 9.50
N GLY A 35 33.60 -11.71 8.97
CA GLY A 35 35.01 -11.63 8.56
C GLY A 35 35.20 -10.82 7.26
N VAL A 36 36.44 -10.69 6.82
CA VAL A 36 36.80 -9.98 5.58
C VAL A 36 37.12 -10.95 4.46
N GLU A 37 36.69 -10.66 3.24
CA GLU A 37 37.10 -11.29 1.99
C GLU A 37 37.94 -10.33 1.16
N PHE A 38 39.10 -10.75 0.73
CA PHE A 38 40.02 -9.92 -0.04
C PHE A 38 39.94 -10.23 -1.54
N ILE A 39 39.91 -9.17 -2.33
CA ILE A 39 40.11 -9.18 -3.77
C ILE A 39 41.35 -8.36 -4.04
N GLU A 40 42.23 -8.85 -4.90
CA GLU A 40 43.50 -8.22 -5.23
C GLU A 40 43.52 -7.76 -6.69
N ALA A 41 44.15 -6.62 -6.92
CA ALA A 41 44.44 -6.11 -8.25
C ALA A 41 45.90 -5.59 -8.27
N GLY A 42 46.66 -5.98 -9.26
CA GLY A 42 48.06 -5.55 -9.44
C GLY A 42 48.21 -4.27 -10.25
N SER A 43 47.09 -3.62 -10.64
CA SER A 43 47.09 -2.36 -11.40
C SER A 43 45.73 -1.67 -11.32
N ALA A 44 45.71 -0.38 -11.61
CA ALA A 44 44.45 0.36 -11.71
C ALA A 44 43.52 -0.16 -12.82
N ARG A 45 44.08 -0.69 -13.90
CA ARG A 45 43.30 -1.33 -14.97
C ARG A 45 42.60 -2.58 -14.48
N GLU A 46 43.29 -3.49 -13.80
CA GLU A 46 42.70 -4.70 -13.21
C GLU A 46 41.60 -4.31 -12.16
N GLY A 47 41.87 -3.29 -11.33
CA GLY A 47 40.89 -2.75 -10.39
C GLY A 47 39.62 -2.26 -11.09
N ARG A 48 39.69 -1.58 -12.24
CA ARG A 48 38.53 -1.17 -13.03
C ARG A 48 37.74 -2.35 -13.57
N GLU A 49 38.42 -3.38 -14.08
CA GLU A 49 37.80 -4.61 -14.60
C GLU A 49 37.01 -5.35 -13.51
N ILE A 50 37.57 -5.48 -12.31
CA ILE A 50 36.92 -6.08 -11.14
C ILE A 50 35.67 -5.27 -10.74
N LEU A 51 35.79 -3.94 -10.66
CA LEU A 51 34.71 -3.05 -10.22
C LEU A 51 33.59 -2.92 -11.26
N ALA A 52 33.82 -3.17 -12.53
CA ALA A 52 32.80 -3.22 -13.57
C ALA A 52 31.78 -4.36 -13.35
N GLY A 53 32.22 -5.46 -12.71
CA GLY A 53 31.37 -6.64 -12.45
C GLY A 53 30.86 -6.77 -11.01
N ARG A 54 31.24 -5.87 -10.09
CA ARG A 54 30.91 -5.97 -8.65
C ARG A 54 30.44 -4.66 -8.06
N THR A 55 29.38 -4.74 -7.29
CA THR A 55 28.78 -3.59 -6.58
C THR A 55 28.85 -3.73 -5.05
N ASP A 56 29.41 -4.84 -4.56
CA ASP A 56 29.43 -5.25 -3.15
C ASP A 56 30.75 -4.94 -2.43
N VAL A 57 31.65 -4.19 -3.06
CA VAL A 57 32.94 -3.80 -2.46
C VAL A 57 32.72 -2.76 -1.38
N ALA A 58 32.98 -3.14 -0.11
CA ALA A 58 32.82 -2.26 1.04
C ALA A 58 33.95 -1.23 1.18
N LEU A 59 35.19 -1.67 0.94
CA LEU A 59 36.39 -0.86 1.09
C LEU A 59 37.35 -1.14 -0.06
N MET A 60 37.99 -0.08 -0.56
CA MET A 60 39.08 -0.13 -1.49
C MET A 60 40.32 0.49 -0.82
N ILE A 61 41.42 -0.27 -0.80
CA ILE A 61 42.76 0.21 -0.38
C ILE A 61 43.58 0.31 -1.66
N ILE A 62 43.87 1.53 -2.08
CA ILE A 62 44.47 1.79 -3.40
C ILE A 62 45.81 2.49 -3.26
N ASP A 63 46.84 1.98 -3.92
CA ASP A 63 48.10 2.71 -4.04
C ASP A 63 47.94 3.87 -5.04
N VAL A 64 48.56 4.99 -4.71
CA VAL A 64 48.55 6.20 -5.57
C VAL A 64 49.40 5.98 -6.81
N VAL A 65 50.59 5.43 -6.63
CA VAL A 65 51.60 5.23 -7.68
C VAL A 65 51.68 3.76 -8.05
N MET A 66 51.34 3.41 -9.27
CA MET A 66 51.41 2.05 -9.81
C MET A 66 51.98 2.10 -11.24
N GLU A 67 51.21 1.65 -12.27
CA GLU A 67 51.62 1.74 -13.66
C GLU A 67 51.88 3.18 -14.16
N THR A 68 51.32 4.16 -13.51
CA THR A 68 51.58 5.61 -13.69
C THR A 68 51.65 6.32 -12.33
N GLU A 69 52.23 7.54 -12.30
CA GLU A 69 52.32 8.33 -11.07
C GLU A 69 50.96 8.69 -10.45
N HIS A 70 49.88 8.59 -11.23
CA HIS A 70 48.53 8.96 -10.79
C HIS A 70 47.49 7.86 -11.02
N ALA A 71 47.91 6.62 -11.29
CA ALA A 71 47.03 5.51 -11.60
C ALA A 71 45.94 5.28 -10.55
N GLY A 72 46.30 5.33 -9.25
CA GLY A 72 45.37 5.22 -8.16
C GLY A 72 44.35 6.35 -8.10
N LEU A 73 44.75 7.60 -8.32
CA LEU A 73 43.85 8.76 -8.37
C LEU A 73 42.86 8.68 -9.54
N GLU A 74 43.33 8.16 -10.69
CA GLU A 74 42.46 7.94 -11.84
C GLU A 74 41.45 6.82 -11.57
N LEU A 75 41.84 5.77 -10.85
CA LEU A 75 40.90 4.73 -10.41
C LEU A 75 39.84 5.31 -9.47
N VAL A 76 40.21 6.14 -8.51
CA VAL A 76 39.26 6.84 -7.61
C VAL A 76 38.27 7.66 -8.41
N ARG A 77 38.74 8.44 -9.36
CA ARG A 77 37.89 9.25 -10.25
C ARG A 77 36.91 8.35 -11.04
N HIS A 78 37.39 7.25 -11.59
CA HIS A 78 36.57 6.27 -12.29
C HIS A 78 35.43 5.74 -11.38
N VAL A 79 35.75 5.36 -10.14
CA VAL A 79 34.76 4.87 -9.16
C VAL A 79 33.70 5.93 -8.83
N ARG A 80 34.12 7.18 -8.58
CA ARG A 80 33.22 8.26 -8.15
C ARG A 80 32.41 8.87 -9.31
N GLU A 81 33.03 9.09 -10.46
CA GLU A 81 32.39 9.82 -11.58
C GLU A 81 31.74 8.89 -12.61
N GLN A 82 32.40 7.77 -12.97
CA GLN A 82 31.89 6.89 -14.02
C GLN A 82 30.99 5.79 -13.45
N LEU A 83 31.43 5.09 -12.39
CA LEU A 83 30.60 4.08 -11.71
C LEU A 83 29.56 4.71 -10.76
N LYS A 84 29.70 6.00 -10.45
CA LYS A 84 28.84 6.76 -9.50
C LYS A 84 28.73 6.08 -8.13
N ASN A 85 29.72 5.27 -7.76
CA ASN A 85 29.75 4.57 -6.48
C ASN A 85 30.24 5.53 -5.39
N ARG A 86 29.33 5.98 -4.51
CA ARG A 86 29.61 6.80 -3.34
C ARG A 86 29.55 6.03 -2.03
N LEU A 87 29.12 4.78 -2.07
CA LEU A 87 28.96 3.94 -0.89
C LEU A 87 30.28 3.34 -0.45
N SER A 88 31.00 2.70 -1.37
CA SER A 88 32.31 2.11 -1.05
C SER A 88 33.28 3.13 -0.47
N ARG A 89 33.93 2.74 0.61
CA ARG A 89 34.97 3.56 1.24
C ARG A 89 36.27 3.43 0.47
N ILE A 90 37.04 4.48 0.38
CA ILE A 90 38.33 4.51 -0.32
C ILE A 90 39.40 5.03 0.62
N VAL A 91 40.45 4.23 0.80
CA VAL A 91 41.66 4.61 1.52
C VAL A 91 42.80 4.58 0.53
N LEU A 92 43.47 5.71 0.34
CA LEU A 92 44.66 5.80 -0.48
C LEU A 92 45.91 5.50 0.35
N ARG A 93 46.86 4.77 -0.23
CA ARG A 93 48.19 4.53 0.29
C ARG A 93 49.21 5.15 -0.64
N THR A 94 50.31 5.63 -0.13
CA THR A 94 51.44 6.09 -0.96
C THR A 94 52.78 5.77 -0.30
N GLY A 95 53.72 5.38 -1.10
CA GLY A 95 55.15 5.32 -0.73
C GLY A 95 55.91 6.62 -0.95
N HIS A 96 55.26 7.61 -1.65
CA HIS A 96 55.94 8.84 -2.09
C HIS A 96 55.05 10.08 -1.76
N PRO A 97 55.03 10.51 -0.50
CA PRO A 97 54.11 11.58 -0.02
C PRO A 97 54.30 12.95 -0.69
N GLY A 98 55.39 13.17 -1.35
CA GLY A 98 55.70 14.44 -2.04
C GLY A 98 55.03 14.63 -3.40
N GLN A 99 54.56 13.54 -4.05
CA GLN A 99 53.95 13.58 -5.41
C GLN A 99 52.47 13.91 -5.41
N ALA A 100 51.75 13.65 -4.31
CA ALA A 100 50.31 13.98 -4.18
C ALA A 100 50.02 14.50 -2.76
N PRO A 101 50.08 15.82 -2.52
CA PRO A 101 49.83 16.40 -1.18
C PRO A 101 48.48 15.97 -0.62
N GLU A 102 48.48 15.39 0.57
CA GLU A 102 47.31 14.85 1.28
C GLU A 102 46.07 15.80 1.24
N ARG A 103 46.31 17.09 1.57
CA ARG A 103 45.24 18.10 1.64
C ARG A 103 44.56 18.37 0.31
N GLU A 104 45.29 18.27 -0.80
CA GLU A 104 44.77 18.50 -2.14
C GLU A 104 43.99 17.28 -2.63
N VAL A 105 44.52 16.08 -2.36
CA VAL A 105 43.90 14.80 -2.72
C VAL A 105 42.58 14.61 -1.98
N ILE A 106 42.53 14.83 -0.66
CA ILE A 106 41.30 14.71 0.13
C ILE A 106 40.21 15.69 -0.33
N ARG A 107 40.57 16.89 -0.77
CA ARG A 107 39.62 17.88 -1.26
C ARG A 107 39.08 17.60 -2.66
N THR A 108 39.92 17.02 -3.52
CA THR A 108 39.62 16.85 -4.95
C THR A 108 38.96 15.50 -5.23
N TYR A 109 39.29 14.49 -4.48
CA TYR A 109 38.93 13.11 -4.78
C TYR A 109 38.10 12.52 -3.65
N ASP A 110 36.88 12.68 -3.49
CA ASP A 110 35.96 12.08 -2.51
C ASP A 110 36.46 10.71 -1.92
N ILE A 111 37.56 10.77 -1.13
CA ILE A 111 38.18 9.66 -0.43
C ILE A 111 37.91 9.73 1.06
N ASN A 112 38.13 8.63 1.78
CA ASN A 112 37.84 8.52 3.21
C ASN A 112 39.07 8.67 4.09
N ASP A 113 40.22 8.27 3.58
CA ASP A 113 41.47 8.44 4.28
C ASP A 113 42.66 8.44 3.30
N TYR A 114 43.79 9.01 3.73
CA TYR A 114 45.05 9.04 2.98
C TYR A 114 46.18 8.71 3.94
N LYS A 115 47.02 7.70 3.63
CA LYS A 115 48.06 7.19 4.50
C LYS A 115 49.37 6.97 3.76
N GLU A 116 50.47 7.27 4.44
CA GLU A 116 51.77 6.82 3.98
C GLU A 116 51.97 5.32 4.28
N LYS A 117 52.58 4.57 3.33
CA LYS A 117 52.86 3.12 3.52
C LYS A 117 53.71 2.87 4.78
N THR A 118 54.63 3.80 5.10
CA THR A 118 55.52 3.74 6.26
C THR A 118 54.80 4.01 7.61
N GLU A 119 53.69 4.70 7.60
CA GLU A 119 52.90 4.97 8.80
C GLU A 119 51.90 3.90 9.18
N LEU A 120 51.53 3.02 8.21
CA LEU A 120 50.57 1.96 8.41
C LEU A 120 51.16 0.75 9.14
N THR A 121 51.30 0.87 10.45
CA THR A 121 51.52 -0.32 11.28
C THR A 121 50.31 -1.23 11.26
N ALA A 122 50.46 -2.52 11.59
CA ALA A 122 49.34 -3.48 11.61
C ALA A 122 48.13 -2.95 12.37
N HIS A 123 48.33 -2.45 13.57
CA HIS A 123 47.23 -1.86 14.40
C HIS A 123 46.56 -0.63 13.77
N LYS A 124 47.32 0.26 13.13
CA LYS A 124 46.74 1.42 12.42
C LYS A 124 45.94 0.99 11.19
N LEU A 125 46.40 -0.03 10.46
CA LEU A 125 45.70 -0.57 9.32
C LEU A 125 44.35 -1.21 9.74
N GLU A 126 44.35 -2.04 10.78
CA GLU A 126 43.14 -2.60 11.38
C GLU A 126 42.14 -1.51 11.78
N THR A 127 42.58 -0.48 12.50
CA THR A 127 41.75 0.62 12.93
C THR A 127 41.14 1.37 11.73
N THR A 128 41.94 1.66 10.70
CA THR A 128 41.50 2.33 9.47
C THR A 128 40.43 1.52 8.75
N VAL A 129 40.64 0.21 8.63
CA VAL A 129 39.66 -0.69 7.99
C VAL A 129 38.38 -0.78 8.77
N LEU A 130 38.44 -0.92 10.10
CA LEU A 130 37.26 -0.93 10.96
C LEU A 130 36.42 0.36 10.84
N VAL A 131 37.07 1.52 10.82
CA VAL A 131 36.38 2.81 10.64
C VAL A 131 35.73 2.90 9.25
N ALA A 132 36.45 2.45 8.23
CA ALA A 132 35.93 2.44 6.87
C ALA A 132 34.72 1.48 6.69
N LEU A 133 34.82 0.26 7.24
CA LEU A 133 33.71 -0.71 7.20
C LEU A 133 32.49 -0.22 7.96
N ARG A 134 32.68 0.45 9.12
CA ARG A 134 31.59 1.10 9.85
C ARG A 134 30.91 2.16 8.98
N GLY A 135 31.70 3.05 8.37
CA GLY A 135 31.16 4.09 7.48
C GLY A 135 30.42 3.53 6.26
N TYR A 136 30.88 2.41 5.70
CA TYR A 136 30.19 1.72 4.62
C TYR A 136 28.84 1.16 5.07
N ARG A 137 28.83 0.43 6.19
CA ARG A 137 27.61 -0.12 6.78
C ARG A 137 26.57 0.97 7.02
N ASP A 138 26.98 2.05 7.68
CA ASP A 138 26.09 3.15 8.05
C ASP A 138 25.47 3.81 6.79
N LEU A 139 26.24 4.00 5.73
CA LEU A 139 25.73 4.51 4.46
C LEU A 139 24.79 3.53 3.76
N MET A 140 25.11 2.23 3.77
CA MET A 140 24.23 1.21 3.21
C MET A 140 22.86 1.20 3.91
N MET A 141 22.84 1.37 5.24
CA MET A 141 21.60 1.49 6.01
C MET A 141 20.80 2.73 5.61
N ILE A 142 21.46 3.88 5.46
CA ILE A 142 20.80 5.13 5.04
C ILE A 142 20.19 4.98 3.64
N GLU A 143 20.95 4.41 2.69
CA GLU A 143 20.43 4.20 1.32
C GLU A 143 19.28 3.17 1.28
N ALA A 144 19.36 2.11 2.07
CA ALA A 144 18.27 1.15 2.20
C ALA A 144 17.00 1.80 2.79
N ALA A 145 17.17 2.65 3.82
CA ALA A 145 16.08 3.42 4.41
C ALA A 145 15.46 4.38 3.38
N ARG A 146 16.29 5.13 2.64
CA ARG A 146 15.82 6.05 1.60
C ARG A 146 15.02 5.30 0.51
N ALA A 147 15.57 4.21 -0.02
CA ALA A 147 14.90 3.41 -1.03
C ALA A 147 13.61 2.75 -0.50
N GLY A 148 13.57 2.40 0.80
CA GLY A 148 12.37 1.92 1.46
C GLY A 148 11.29 2.99 1.53
N LEU A 149 11.65 4.21 1.94
CA LEU A 149 10.73 5.35 2.02
C LEU A 149 10.18 5.75 0.65
N GLU A 150 11.01 5.81 -0.39
CA GLU A 150 10.56 6.11 -1.75
C GLU A 150 9.50 5.12 -2.21
N ARG A 151 9.70 3.82 -1.98
CA ARG A 151 8.71 2.77 -2.31
C ARG A 151 7.42 2.90 -1.50
N VAL A 152 7.49 3.28 -0.22
CA VAL A 152 6.31 3.51 0.62
C VAL A 152 5.49 4.67 0.08
N VAL A 153 6.14 5.79 -0.25
CA VAL A 153 5.47 6.98 -0.80
C VAL A 153 4.82 6.67 -2.16
N GLU A 154 5.54 5.97 -3.04
CA GLU A 154 5.03 5.60 -4.36
C GLU A 154 3.85 4.63 -4.27
N ALA A 155 3.95 3.61 -3.41
CA ALA A 155 2.87 2.66 -3.19
C ALA A 155 1.64 3.32 -2.54
N SER A 156 1.81 4.24 -1.59
CA SER A 156 0.69 4.92 -0.92
C SER A 156 -0.15 5.77 -1.89
N ALA A 157 0.47 6.31 -2.95
CA ALA A 157 -0.22 7.10 -3.96
C ALA A 157 -1.12 6.26 -4.90
N GLN A 158 -0.95 4.94 -4.93
CA GLN A 158 -1.65 4.02 -5.83
C GLN A 158 -2.82 3.25 -5.17
N ILE A 159 -3.07 3.49 -3.89
CA ILE A 159 -4.07 2.73 -3.14
C ILE A 159 -5.46 3.34 -3.33
N HIS A 160 -6.41 2.54 -3.81
CA HIS A 160 -7.78 2.95 -4.11
C HIS A 160 -8.85 2.10 -3.41
N SER A 161 -8.48 1.05 -2.66
CA SER A 161 -9.42 0.16 -1.98
C SER A 161 -8.98 -0.26 -0.57
N ARG A 162 -9.94 -0.68 0.28
CA ARG A 162 -9.65 -1.20 1.65
C ARG A 162 -8.74 -2.43 1.64
N GLN A 163 -8.88 -3.31 0.66
CA GLN A 163 -8.06 -4.51 0.56
C GLN A 163 -6.61 -4.17 0.22
N GLN A 164 -6.41 -3.20 -0.69
CA GLN A 164 -5.07 -2.69 -1.02
C GLN A 164 -4.40 -2.00 0.17
N SER A 165 -5.17 -1.33 1.05
CA SER A 165 -4.65 -0.71 2.27
C SER A 165 -4.01 -1.74 3.21
N HIS A 166 -4.59 -2.91 3.32
CA HIS A 166 -4.10 -4.00 4.18
C HIS A 166 -2.82 -4.63 3.63
N GLU A 167 -2.79 -4.90 2.33
CA GLU A 167 -1.61 -5.42 1.62
C GLU A 167 -0.46 -4.42 1.68
N PHE A 168 -0.76 -3.14 1.52
CA PHE A 168 0.21 -2.06 1.68
C PHE A 168 0.81 -2.02 3.09
N ALA A 169 -0.02 -2.06 4.12
CA ALA A 169 0.44 -2.06 5.51
C ALA A 169 1.42 -3.21 5.78
N SER A 170 1.08 -4.41 5.32
CA SER A 170 1.94 -5.58 5.45
C SER A 170 3.26 -5.45 4.67
N ALA A 171 3.21 -4.90 3.45
CA ALA A 171 4.40 -4.63 2.64
C ALA A 171 5.33 -3.59 3.29
N VAL A 172 4.78 -2.55 3.88
CA VAL A 172 5.52 -1.52 4.63
C VAL A 172 6.22 -2.13 5.85
N LEU A 173 5.52 -2.95 6.61
CA LEU A 173 6.10 -3.64 7.77
C LEU A 173 7.20 -4.63 7.36
N ALA A 174 7.04 -5.33 6.24
CA ALA A 174 8.07 -6.21 5.70
C ALA A 174 9.34 -5.44 5.30
N GLN A 175 9.21 -4.23 4.76
CA GLN A 175 10.34 -3.37 4.45
C GLN A 175 11.05 -2.86 5.71
N LEU A 176 10.30 -2.48 6.75
CA LEU A 176 10.87 -2.16 8.05
C LEU A 176 11.67 -3.35 8.60
N GLY A 177 11.10 -4.56 8.49
CA GLY A 177 11.77 -5.79 8.89
C GLY A 177 13.11 -5.99 8.21
N ALA A 178 13.17 -5.76 6.91
CA ALA A 178 14.41 -5.85 6.13
C ALA A 178 15.44 -4.78 6.50
N LEU A 179 15.01 -3.56 6.87
CA LEU A 179 15.87 -2.46 7.30
C LEU A 179 16.54 -2.73 8.64
N VAL A 180 15.80 -3.29 9.59
CA VAL A 180 16.24 -3.47 10.98
C VAL A 180 16.76 -4.88 11.24
N GLY A 181 16.79 -5.73 10.21
CA GLY A 181 17.25 -7.12 10.32
C GLY A 181 16.33 -7.97 11.21
N LEU A 182 15.01 -7.78 11.13
CA LEU A 182 14.04 -8.52 11.92
C LEU A 182 14.05 -10.00 11.57
N GLN A 183 14.19 -10.83 12.59
CA GLN A 183 14.17 -12.29 12.41
C GLN A 183 12.78 -12.90 12.62
N ARG A 184 11.87 -12.25 13.35
CA ARG A 184 10.58 -12.83 13.74
C ARG A 184 9.37 -12.13 13.12
N GLY A 185 9.34 -10.81 13.10
CA GLY A 185 8.26 -10.05 12.48
C GLY A 185 7.93 -8.74 13.17
N ALA A 186 6.93 -8.04 12.63
CA ALA A 186 6.41 -6.78 13.16
C ALA A 186 4.89 -6.76 13.16
N LEU A 187 4.30 -5.96 14.08
CA LEU A 187 2.86 -5.78 14.22
C LEU A 187 2.56 -4.30 14.46
N TYR A 188 1.54 -3.80 13.82
CA TYR A 188 1.11 -2.40 13.88
C TYR A 188 -0.33 -2.28 14.34
N CYS A 189 -0.56 -1.35 15.28
CA CYS A 189 -1.87 -0.99 15.79
C CYS A 189 -2.08 0.52 15.73
N THR A 190 -3.30 0.95 15.41
CA THR A 190 -3.75 2.34 15.51
C THR A 190 -4.90 2.44 16.50
N VAL A 191 -4.84 3.40 17.41
CA VAL A 191 -5.92 3.71 18.35
C VAL A 191 -6.46 5.11 18.03
N PRO A 192 -7.65 5.22 17.43
CA PRO A 192 -8.25 6.52 17.11
C PRO A 192 -8.56 7.32 18.38
N LYS A 193 -8.36 8.63 18.35
CA LYS A 193 -8.63 9.55 19.48
C LYS A 193 -10.05 9.47 20.01
N ALA A 194 -11.02 9.23 19.13
CA ALA A 194 -12.45 9.11 19.49
C ALA A 194 -12.71 7.94 20.47
N ASN A 195 -11.83 6.95 20.55
CA ASN A 195 -11.97 5.77 21.41
C ASN A 195 -11.31 5.93 22.79
N HIS A 196 -10.65 7.07 23.08
CA HIS A 196 -10.06 7.33 24.42
C HIS A 196 -11.09 7.42 25.54
N ALA A 197 -12.34 7.70 25.24
CA ALA A 197 -13.44 7.75 26.24
C ALA A 197 -14.18 6.42 26.42
N ALA A 198 -13.92 5.43 25.55
CA ALA A 198 -14.47 4.09 25.63
C ALA A 198 -13.34 3.09 25.53
N THR A 199 -13.13 2.28 26.54
CA THR A 199 -12.21 1.14 26.60
C THR A 199 -12.56 0.07 25.57
N GLY A 200 -12.56 0.43 24.29
CA GLY A 200 -12.74 -0.50 23.18
C GLY A 200 -11.49 -1.36 23.00
N PRO A 201 -11.63 -2.60 22.55
CA PRO A 201 -10.47 -3.46 22.28
C PRO A 201 -9.60 -2.88 21.16
N ILE A 202 -8.28 -2.84 21.38
CA ILE A 202 -7.31 -2.48 20.35
C ILE A 202 -7.14 -3.67 19.40
N HIS A 203 -7.23 -3.42 18.09
CA HIS A 203 -7.07 -4.45 17.08
C HIS A 203 -5.77 -4.27 16.29
N VAL A 204 -5.24 -5.38 15.81
CA VAL A 204 -4.06 -5.41 14.95
C VAL A 204 -4.45 -4.88 13.57
N THR A 205 -3.85 -3.77 13.17
CA THR A 205 -4.11 -3.13 11.88
C THR A 205 -3.32 -3.80 10.75
N ALA A 206 -2.05 -4.17 11.03
CA ALA A 206 -1.20 -4.86 10.07
C ALA A 206 -0.14 -5.70 10.81
N ALA A 207 0.34 -6.75 10.18
CA ALA A 207 1.37 -7.60 10.75
C ALA A 207 2.20 -8.31 9.67
N THR A 208 3.41 -8.75 10.05
CA THR A 208 4.31 -9.56 9.21
C THR A 208 4.97 -10.67 10.02
N GLY A 209 5.51 -11.68 9.34
CA GLY A 209 6.20 -12.79 9.98
C GLY A 209 5.27 -13.59 10.88
N GLU A 210 5.73 -13.92 12.09
CA GLU A 210 4.95 -14.73 13.03
C GLU A 210 3.62 -14.10 13.48
N PHE A 211 3.45 -12.78 13.28
CA PHE A 211 2.23 -12.06 13.69
C PHE A 211 1.18 -11.94 12.57
N GLU A 212 1.49 -12.34 11.34
CA GLU A 212 0.59 -12.20 10.19
C GLU A 212 -0.81 -12.82 10.42
N PRO A 213 -0.95 -13.99 11.07
CA PRO A 213 -2.27 -14.55 11.38
C PRO A 213 -3.14 -13.71 12.33
N ASN A 214 -2.54 -12.73 13.03
CA ASN A 214 -3.22 -11.95 14.07
C ASN A 214 -3.89 -10.68 13.53
N VAL A 215 -3.79 -10.40 12.25
CA VAL A 215 -4.41 -9.23 11.63
C VAL A 215 -5.92 -9.23 11.86
N ALA A 216 -6.47 -8.07 12.22
CA ALA A 216 -7.85 -7.84 12.67
C ALA A 216 -8.24 -8.49 14.01
N HIS A 217 -7.36 -9.28 14.66
CA HIS A 217 -7.60 -9.80 15.99
C HIS A 217 -7.31 -8.76 17.07
N ARG A 218 -7.81 -9.03 18.28
CA ARG A 218 -7.53 -8.19 19.45
C ARG A 218 -6.06 -8.32 19.85
N ILE A 219 -5.45 -7.19 20.26
CA ILE A 219 -4.06 -7.19 20.70
C ILE A 219 -3.83 -8.11 21.91
N ASP A 220 -4.81 -8.19 22.82
CA ASP A 220 -4.74 -9.03 24.02
C ASP A 220 -4.62 -10.53 23.70
N GLU A 221 -5.14 -10.94 22.55
CA GLU A 221 -5.15 -12.32 22.07
C GLU A 221 -3.95 -12.61 21.13
N SER A 222 -3.30 -11.55 20.66
CA SER A 222 -2.30 -11.60 19.59
C SER A 222 -0.85 -11.62 20.10
N LEU A 223 -0.61 -11.20 21.34
CA LEU A 223 0.74 -11.01 21.88
C LEU A 223 1.03 -11.92 23.08
N PRO A 224 2.28 -12.44 23.17
CA PRO A 224 2.75 -13.09 24.40
C PRO A 224 2.72 -12.14 25.59
N PRO A 225 2.48 -12.63 26.83
CA PRO A 225 2.35 -11.77 28.01
C PRO A 225 3.49 -10.77 28.27
N PRO A 226 4.78 -11.10 28.02
CA PRO A 226 5.85 -10.12 28.17
C PRO A 226 5.76 -8.95 27.19
N VAL A 227 5.46 -9.24 25.91
CA VAL A 227 5.33 -8.24 24.84
C VAL A 227 4.08 -7.38 25.07
N LEU A 228 2.97 -8.01 25.50
CA LEU A 228 1.73 -7.32 25.85
C LEU A 228 1.94 -6.31 26.99
N ARG A 229 2.73 -6.63 28.02
CA ARG A 229 3.09 -5.69 29.08
C ARG A 229 3.87 -4.49 28.55
N SER A 230 4.86 -4.74 27.69
CA SER A 230 5.61 -3.67 27.04
C SER A 230 4.73 -2.81 26.13
N PHE A 231 3.73 -3.40 25.49
CA PHE A 231 2.74 -2.70 24.68
C PHE A 231 1.93 -1.70 25.51
N TYR A 232 1.33 -2.15 26.61
CA TYR A 232 0.57 -1.26 27.49
C TYR A 232 1.45 -0.25 28.21
N GLU A 233 2.68 -0.62 28.59
CA GLU A 233 3.64 0.34 29.14
C GLU A 233 3.96 1.47 28.13
N ALA A 234 4.15 1.14 26.85
CA ALA A 234 4.39 2.11 25.80
C ALA A 234 3.16 3.00 25.57
N PHE A 235 1.97 2.41 25.55
CA PHE A 235 0.69 3.08 25.34
C PHE A 235 0.37 4.05 26.48
N ASP A 236 0.45 3.60 27.74
CA ASP A 236 0.08 4.38 28.92
C ASP A 236 1.06 5.55 29.18
N ASN A 237 2.37 5.28 28.97
CA ASN A 237 3.42 6.28 29.22
C ASN A 237 3.77 7.12 27.98
N LYS A 238 3.16 6.85 26.81
CA LYS A 238 3.39 7.57 25.55
C LYS A 238 4.87 7.65 25.17
N ARG A 239 5.58 6.53 25.31
CA ARG A 239 7.01 6.43 25.04
C ARG A 239 7.39 5.09 24.41
N HIS A 240 8.55 5.05 23.79
CA HIS A 240 9.12 3.80 23.32
C HIS A 240 9.53 2.91 24.50
N VAL A 241 9.29 1.59 24.35
CA VAL A 241 9.72 0.57 25.33
C VAL A 241 10.60 -0.45 24.61
N PHE A 242 11.79 -0.70 25.18
CA PHE A 242 12.80 -1.61 24.63
C PHE A 242 12.92 -2.83 25.53
N GLY A 243 12.41 -3.97 25.09
CA GLY A 243 12.59 -5.26 25.74
C GLY A 243 13.89 -5.96 25.32
N ASN A 244 14.10 -7.19 25.81
CA ASN A 244 15.31 -7.96 25.50
C ASN A 244 15.31 -8.52 24.08
N ASP A 245 14.15 -8.87 23.54
CA ASP A 245 13.93 -9.53 22.24
C ASP A 245 12.85 -8.84 21.39
N HIS A 246 12.32 -7.71 21.88
CA HIS A 246 11.28 -6.94 21.21
C HIS A 246 11.37 -5.46 21.54
N TYR A 247 10.88 -4.62 20.63
CA TYR A 247 10.70 -3.19 20.82
C TYR A 247 9.25 -2.81 20.59
N VAL A 248 8.74 -1.90 21.40
CA VAL A 248 7.44 -1.26 21.19
C VAL A 248 7.66 0.22 20.99
N LEU A 249 7.37 0.70 19.80
CA LEU A 249 7.53 2.08 19.40
C LEU A 249 6.17 2.76 19.42
N TYR A 250 6.08 3.87 20.13
CA TYR A 250 4.88 4.70 20.24
C TYR A 250 5.08 5.99 19.44
N PHE A 251 4.10 6.39 18.65
CA PHE A 251 4.07 7.67 17.95
C PHE A 251 2.64 8.13 17.73
N THR A 252 2.46 9.44 17.56
CA THR A 252 1.16 10.04 17.22
C THR A 252 1.20 10.56 15.80
N ASP A 253 0.08 10.49 15.10
CA ASP A 253 -0.11 11.14 13.80
C ASP A 253 -0.56 12.61 13.96
N ALA A 254 -0.79 13.32 12.86
CA ALA A 254 -1.20 14.72 12.85
C ALA A 254 -2.64 14.94 13.39
N GLN A 255 -3.43 13.86 13.50
CA GLN A 255 -4.79 13.88 14.08
C GLN A 255 -4.82 13.45 15.55
N ASP A 256 -3.65 13.32 16.19
CA ASP A 256 -3.46 12.81 17.55
C ASP A 256 -3.94 11.35 17.74
N SER A 257 -4.07 10.54 16.68
CA SER A 257 -4.27 9.11 16.82
C SER A 257 -2.99 8.46 17.33
N GLU A 258 -3.12 7.51 18.24
CA GLU A 258 -1.97 6.82 18.84
C GLU A 258 -1.62 5.59 18.04
N ASN A 259 -0.36 5.49 17.66
CA ASN A 259 0.15 4.42 16.82
C ASN A 259 1.24 3.65 17.57
N LEU A 260 1.13 2.33 17.57
CA LEU A 260 2.11 1.44 18.20
C LEU A 260 2.62 0.42 17.16
N LEU A 261 3.94 0.34 17.09
CA LEU A 261 4.64 -0.64 16.28
C LEU A 261 5.44 -1.57 17.19
N ILE A 262 5.13 -2.85 17.12
CA ILE A 262 5.86 -3.91 17.80
C ILE A 262 6.81 -4.56 16.79
N VAL A 263 8.05 -4.71 17.21
CA VAL A 263 9.13 -5.31 16.43
C VAL A 263 9.73 -6.43 17.26
N ALA A 264 9.71 -7.67 16.77
CA ALA A 264 10.22 -8.83 17.49
C ALA A 264 11.44 -9.45 16.79
N GLY A 265 12.37 -9.97 17.60
CA GLY A 265 13.59 -10.61 17.10
C GLY A 265 14.66 -9.62 16.63
N ALA A 266 14.60 -8.37 17.06
CA ALA A 266 15.62 -7.39 16.74
C ALA A 266 16.85 -7.58 17.65
N SER A 267 18.05 -7.59 17.06
CA SER A 267 19.31 -7.40 17.78
C SER A 267 19.35 -5.98 18.39
N ARG A 268 20.27 -5.73 19.33
CA ARG A 268 20.42 -4.39 19.91
C ARG A 268 20.60 -3.33 18.82
N LEU A 269 19.61 -2.46 18.68
CA LEU A 269 19.64 -1.35 17.73
C LEU A 269 20.65 -0.30 18.19
N SER A 270 21.47 0.20 17.27
CA SER A 270 22.32 1.36 17.51
C SER A 270 21.48 2.64 17.58
N GLU A 271 22.06 3.74 18.04
CA GLU A 271 21.38 5.06 18.03
C GLU A 271 20.98 5.48 16.61
N LEU A 272 21.79 5.13 15.59
CA LEU A 272 21.48 5.38 14.19
C LEU A 272 20.28 4.55 13.74
N ASP A 273 20.22 3.26 14.10
CA ASP A 273 19.11 2.38 13.78
C ASP A 273 17.79 2.91 14.37
N LEU A 274 17.83 3.35 15.64
CA LEU A 274 16.67 3.96 16.30
C LEU A 274 16.21 5.23 15.60
N HIS A 275 17.14 6.06 15.14
CA HIS A 275 16.79 7.27 14.39
C HIS A 275 16.15 6.95 13.04
N LEU A 276 16.72 5.99 12.29
CA LEU A 276 16.18 5.53 11.02
C LEU A 276 14.79 4.90 11.18
N VAL A 277 14.60 4.04 12.19
CA VAL A 277 13.31 3.46 12.53
C VAL A 277 12.29 4.56 12.86
N LYS A 278 12.66 5.58 13.63
CA LYS A 278 11.77 6.69 13.96
C LYS A 278 11.33 7.46 12.72
N VAL A 279 12.27 7.81 11.84
CA VAL A 279 11.97 8.50 10.57
C VAL A 279 11.06 7.62 9.70
N PHE A 280 11.34 6.34 9.61
CA PHE A 280 10.53 5.39 8.86
C PHE A 280 9.10 5.29 9.44
N CYS A 281 8.97 5.12 10.76
CA CYS A 281 7.65 5.05 11.43
C CYS A 281 6.83 6.32 11.26
N THR A 282 7.47 7.51 11.29
CA THR A 282 6.78 8.77 11.02
C THR A 282 6.18 8.79 9.61
N ASN A 283 6.94 8.36 8.60
CA ASN A 283 6.43 8.31 7.22
C ASN A 283 5.36 7.23 7.03
N VAL A 284 5.51 6.09 7.70
CA VAL A 284 4.48 5.04 7.76
C VAL A 284 3.19 5.59 8.37
N GLY A 285 3.29 6.32 9.49
CA GLY A 285 2.14 6.99 10.12
C GLY A 285 1.42 7.92 9.14
N ILE A 286 2.17 8.79 8.43
CA ILE A 286 1.62 9.68 7.40
C ILE A 286 0.94 8.89 6.28
N ALA A 287 1.54 7.78 5.84
CA ALA A 287 0.95 6.95 4.80
C ALA A 287 -0.38 6.31 5.24
N PHE A 288 -0.44 5.80 6.48
CA PHE A 288 -1.68 5.27 7.06
C PHE A 288 -2.74 6.35 7.27
N GLU A 289 -2.34 7.54 7.73
CA GLU A 289 -3.25 8.69 7.86
C GLU A 289 -3.86 9.05 6.50
N ASN A 290 -3.05 9.14 5.46
CA ASN A 290 -3.55 9.39 4.10
C ASN A 290 -4.54 8.31 3.64
N LEU A 291 -4.29 7.05 3.97
CA LEU A 291 -5.21 5.95 3.67
C LEU A 291 -6.54 6.07 4.41
N HIS A 292 -6.50 6.39 5.70
CA HIS A 292 -7.72 6.63 6.48
C HIS A 292 -8.50 7.83 5.96
N LEU A 293 -7.84 8.96 5.71
CA LEU A 293 -8.48 10.15 5.13
C LEU A 293 -9.13 9.86 3.79
N HIS A 294 -8.47 9.07 2.94
CA HIS A 294 -9.04 8.67 1.65
C HIS A 294 -10.27 7.79 1.84
N GLN A 295 -10.23 6.84 2.79
CA GLN A 295 -11.36 5.97 3.10
C GLN A 295 -12.54 6.76 3.69
N ASP A 296 -12.28 7.67 4.64
CA ASP A 296 -13.28 8.54 5.23
C ASP A 296 -13.94 9.44 4.16
N LEU A 297 -13.15 9.90 3.20
CA LEU A 297 -13.67 10.66 2.06
C LEU A 297 -14.62 9.81 1.21
N LEU A 298 -14.26 8.59 0.88
CA LEU A 298 -15.11 7.66 0.13
C LEU A 298 -16.39 7.33 0.91
N ASP A 299 -16.28 7.03 2.21
CA ASP A 299 -17.43 6.74 3.06
C ASP A 299 -18.37 7.98 3.17
N SER A 300 -17.82 9.19 3.31
CA SER A 300 -18.57 10.44 3.30
C SER A 300 -19.25 10.71 1.95
N GLN A 301 -18.57 10.44 0.85
CA GLN A 301 -19.18 10.57 -0.50
C GLN A 301 -20.33 9.59 -0.66
N MET A 302 -20.17 8.32 -0.22
CA MET A 302 -21.25 7.34 -0.26
C MET A 302 -22.44 7.79 0.61
N GLU A 303 -22.18 8.28 1.81
CA GLU A 303 -23.24 8.80 2.68
C GLU A 303 -24.01 9.94 2.01
N MET A 304 -23.33 10.92 1.42
CA MET A 304 -23.98 12.01 0.69
C MET A 304 -24.79 11.50 -0.51
N ILE A 305 -24.26 10.57 -1.29
CA ILE A 305 -24.97 9.94 -2.42
C ILE A 305 -26.25 9.25 -1.91
N CYS A 306 -26.12 8.44 -0.86
CA CYS A 306 -27.26 7.73 -0.27
C CYS A 306 -28.32 8.69 0.33
N LEU A 307 -27.89 9.80 0.94
CA LEU A 307 -28.80 10.82 1.47
C LEU A 307 -29.57 11.53 0.34
N LEU A 308 -28.88 11.91 -0.74
CA LEU A 308 -29.50 12.55 -1.91
C LEU A 308 -30.45 11.60 -2.64
N ALA A 309 -30.03 10.37 -2.87
CA ALA A 309 -30.87 9.35 -3.48
C ALA A 309 -32.07 8.99 -2.58
N GLY A 310 -31.84 8.82 -1.27
CA GLY A 310 -32.89 8.58 -0.29
C GLY A 310 -33.92 9.73 -0.20
N ALA A 311 -33.46 10.98 -0.32
CA ALA A 311 -34.37 12.13 -0.38
C ALA A 311 -35.26 12.11 -1.64
N ALA A 312 -34.72 11.63 -2.77
CA ALA A 312 -35.51 11.40 -3.98
C ALA A 312 -36.56 10.30 -3.78
N GLU A 313 -36.11 9.16 -3.20
CA GLU A 313 -36.94 7.99 -2.95
C GLU A 313 -38.01 8.21 -1.86
N THR A 314 -37.74 9.09 -0.88
CA THR A 314 -38.74 9.46 0.14
C THR A 314 -40.03 10.03 -0.49
N ARG A 315 -39.94 10.68 -1.66
CA ARG A 315 -41.13 11.14 -2.41
C ARG A 315 -41.94 10.00 -3.02
N SER A 316 -41.28 8.88 -3.37
CA SER A 316 -41.94 7.67 -3.90
C SER A 316 -42.28 6.64 -2.82
N GLN A 317 -42.07 7.00 -1.54
CA GLN A 317 -42.35 6.15 -0.36
C GLN A 317 -41.46 4.87 -0.31
N GLU A 318 -40.32 4.91 -0.94
CA GLU A 318 -39.28 3.89 -0.82
C GLU A 318 -38.32 4.24 0.35
N THR A 319 -37.63 3.21 0.87
CA THR A 319 -36.78 3.37 2.06
C THR A 319 -35.37 3.78 1.69
N ALA A 320 -34.68 4.55 2.53
CA ALA A 320 -33.27 4.89 2.36
C ALA A 320 -32.37 3.64 2.34
N ASN A 321 -32.80 2.56 2.99
CA ASN A 321 -32.07 1.30 3.01
C ASN A 321 -32.15 0.55 1.68
N HIS A 322 -33.23 0.68 0.92
CA HIS A 322 -33.31 0.17 -0.45
C HIS A 322 -32.15 0.68 -1.31
N VAL A 323 -31.93 1.99 -1.31
CA VAL A 323 -30.84 2.62 -2.07
C VAL A 323 -29.47 2.03 -1.75
N LYS A 324 -29.19 1.83 -0.45
CA LYS A 324 -27.94 1.21 0.01
C LYS A 324 -27.81 -0.26 -0.43
N ARG A 325 -28.92 -1.02 -0.31
CA ARG A 325 -28.94 -2.44 -0.70
C ARG A 325 -28.73 -2.61 -2.20
N VAL A 326 -29.36 -1.76 -3.03
CA VAL A 326 -29.16 -1.77 -4.49
C VAL A 326 -27.67 -1.55 -4.83
N GLY A 327 -27.01 -0.56 -4.18
CA GLY A 327 -25.58 -0.34 -4.38
C GLY A 327 -24.71 -1.56 -4.02
N LEU A 328 -24.94 -2.17 -2.86
CA LEU A 328 -24.21 -3.37 -2.41
C LEU A 328 -24.45 -4.58 -3.32
N LEU A 329 -25.70 -4.82 -3.73
CA LEU A 329 -26.04 -5.92 -4.63
C LEU A 329 -25.46 -5.71 -6.03
N ALA A 330 -25.46 -4.47 -6.52
CA ALA A 330 -24.87 -4.15 -7.82
C ALA A 330 -23.34 -4.35 -7.81
N GLU A 331 -22.63 -3.92 -6.76
CA GLU A 331 -21.20 -4.22 -6.59
C GLU A 331 -20.94 -5.73 -6.58
N PHE A 332 -21.71 -6.45 -5.78
CA PHE A 332 -21.57 -7.90 -5.67
C PHE A 332 -21.76 -8.59 -7.03
N LEU A 333 -22.82 -8.24 -7.76
CA LEU A 333 -23.08 -8.78 -9.10
C LEU A 333 -21.98 -8.39 -10.08
N ALA A 334 -21.45 -7.18 -10.04
CA ALA A 334 -20.37 -6.70 -10.88
C ALA A 334 -19.08 -7.51 -10.67
N ARG A 335 -18.69 -7.78 -9.42
CA ARG A 335 -17.53 -8.61 -9.09
C ARG A 335 -17.70 -10.07 -9.56
N GLU A 336 -18.83 -10.68 -9.29
CA GLU A 336 -19.11 -12.05 -9.71
C GLU A 336 -19.28 -12.14 -11.25
N TYR A 337 -19.65 -11.06 -11.91
CA TYR A 337 -19.68 -10.95 -13.37
C TYR A 337 -18.28 -10.86 -13.99
N GLY A 338 -17.26 -10.48 -13.21
CA GLY A 338 -15.85 -10.42 -13.62
C GLY A 338 -15.36 -9.03 -13.99
N LEU A 339 -16.04 -7.97 -13.55
CA LEU A 339 -15.51 -6.62 -13.61
C LEU A 339 -14.38 -6.46 -12.56
N ASP A 340 -13.42 -5.58 -12.84
CA ASP A 340 -12.38 -5.27 -11.88
C ASP A 340 -12.93 -4.54 -10.65
N ASP A 341 -12.14 -4.50 -9.58
CA ASP A 341 -12.54 -3.93 -8.30
C ASP A 341 -12.94 -2.46 -8.40
N ASN A 342 -12.25 -1.67 -9.21
CA ASN A 342 -12.55 -0.25 -9.38
C ASN A 342 -13.87 -0.04 -10.12
N ALA A 343 -14.14 -0.83 -11.16
CA ALA A 343 -15.41 -0.78 -11.89
C ALA A 343 -16.59 -1.24 -11.03
N ALA A 344 -16.41 -2.32 -10.24
CA ALA A 344 -17.43 -2.80 -9.32
C ALA A 344 -17.74 -1.79 -8.21
N GLU A 345 -16.72 -1.17 -7.63
CA GLU A 345 -16.88 -0.11 -6.64
C GLU A 345 -17.55 1.13 -7.23
N ALA A 346 -17.17 1.55 -8.44
CA ALA A 346 -17.83 2.66 -9.14
C ALA A 346 -19.32 2.39 -9.35
N ILE A 347 -19.71 1.17 -9.71
CA ILE A 347 -21.13 0.77 -9.83
C ILE A 347 -21.84 0.85 -8.47
N ARG A 348 -21.19 0.43 -7.38
CA ARG A 348 -21.73 0.56 -6.01
C ARG A 348 -22.14 1.99 -5.68
N PHE A 349 -21.28 2.97 -6.04
CA PHE A 349 -21.56 4.39 -5.77
C PHE A 349 -22.55 4.99 -6.76
N ALA A 350 -22.62 4.51 -7.99
CA ALA A 350 -23.44 5.07 -9.05
C ALA A 350 -24.88 4.53 -9.04
N ALA A 351 -25.06 3.23 -8.77
CA ALA A 351 -26.36 2.55 -8.78
C ALA A 351 -27.43 3.19 -7.85
N PRO A 352 -27.09 3.68 -6.65
CA PRO A 352 -28.02 4.41 -5.80
C PRO A 352 -28.75 5.58 -6.47
N LEU A 353 -28.15 6.20 -7.49
CA LEU A 353 -28.73 7.37 -8.18
C LEU A 353 -29.61 7.01 -9.38
N HIS A 354 -29.88 5.72 -9.65
CA HIS A 354 -30.62 5.28 -10.82
C HIS A 354 -31.98 5.98 -10.98
N ASP A 355 -32.67 6.25 -9.87
CA ASP A 355 -34.01 6.79 -9.80
C ASP A 355 -34.07 8.28 -9.41
N ILE A 356 -32.93 9.00 -9.37
CA ILE A 356 -32.86 10.42 -8.99
C ILE A 356 -33.80 11.31 -9.80
N GLY A 357 -34.12 10.92 -11.02
CA GLY A 357 -35.03 11.64 -11.90
C GLY A 357 -36.52 11.65 -11.44
N LYS A 358 -36.92 10.79 -10.49
CA LYS A 358 -38.22 10.81 -9.85
C LYS A 358 -38.51 12.18 -9.20
N ILE A 359 -37.49 12.95 -8.81
CA ILE A 359 -37.63 14.32 -8.31
C ILE A 359 -38.39 15.22 -9.28
N ALA A 360 -38.26 14.99 -10.58
CA ALA A 360 -38.91 15.79 -11.62
C ALA A 360 -40.31 15.29 -12.02
N ILE A 361 -40.82 14.21 -11.42
CA ILE A 361 -42.13 13.65 -11.71
C ILE A 361 -43.18 14.35 -10.80
N PRO A 362 -44.34 14.79 -11.33
CA PRO A 362 -45.41 15.36 -10.54
C PRO A 362 -45.97 14.40 -9.48
N ASP A 363 -46.22 14.89 -8.26
CA ASP A 363 -46.68 14.05 -7.13
C ASP A 363 -47.98 13.29 -7.42
N GLY A 364 -48.90 13.90 -8.19
CA GLY A 364 -50.15 13.25 -8.58
C GLY A 364 -49.98 12.03 -9.48
N ILE A 365 -48.80 11.90 -10.15
CA ILE A 365 -48.45 10.73 -10.93
C ILE A 365 -47.55 9.80 -10.09
N LEU A 366 -46.52 10.34 -9.46
CA LEU A 366 -45.58 9.57 -8.67
C LEU A 366 -46.26 8.77 -7.54
N ASN A 367 -47.17 9.38 -6.82
CA ASN A 367 -47.88 8.82 -5.65
C ASN A 367 -49.33 8.42 -5.93
N LYS A 368 -49.67 8.18 -7.19
CA LYS A 368 -51.02 7.80 -7.56
C LYS A 368 -51.45 6.48 -6.94
N PRO A 369 -52.53 6.42 -6.14
CA PRO A 369 -53.06 5.16 -5.63
C PRO A 369 -53.77 4.39 -6.75
N GLY A 370 -53.04 3.52 -7.45
CA GLY A 370 -53.59 2.69 -8.52
C GLY A 370 -52.79 2.72 -9.82
N PRO A 371 -53.21 2.03 -10.86
CA PRO A 371 -52.47 1.95 -12.11
C PRO A 371 -52.45 3.31 -12.84
N HIS A 372 -51.34 3.62 -13.50
CA HIS A 372 -51.17 4.78 -14.36
C HIS A 372 -52.00 4.64 -15.65
N THR A 373 -52.52 5.74 -16.16
CA THR A 373 -53.04 5.77 -17.54
C THR A 373 -51.88 5.67 -18.54
N PRO A 374 -52.15 5.41 -19.84
CA PRO A 374 -51.06 5.42 -20.82
C PRO A 374 -50.27 6.74 -20.84
N GLU A 375 -50.95 7.87 -20.72
CA GLU A 375 -50.29 9.20 -20.69
C GLU A 375 -49.45 9.41 -19.44
N GLU A 376 -49.93 9.02 -18.27
CA GLU A 376 -49.21 9.07 -17.01
C GLU A 376 -48.00 8.12 -17.04
N THR A 377 -48.14 6.95 -17.67
CA THR A 377 -47.01 6.00 -17.87
C THR A 377 -45.90 6.63 -18.71
N VAL A 378 -46.26 7.36 -19.77
CA VAL A 378 -45.25 8.10 -20.57
C VAL A 378 -44.52 9.13 -19.71
N ILE A 379 -45.25 9.89 -18.87
CA ILE A 379 -44.61 10.87 -17.96
C ILE A 379 -43.73 10.15 -16.93
N MET A 380 -44.22 9.09 -16.30
CA MET A 380 -43.45 8.33 -15.31
C MET A 380 -42.15 7.82 -15.91
N ARG A 381 -42.18 7.23 -17.10
CA ARG A 381 -40.96 6.73 -17.80
C ARG A 381 -39.91 7.79 -18.11
N THR A 382 -40.29 9.07 -18.09
CA THR A 382 -39.32 10.17 -18.30
C THR A 382 -38.32 10.31 -17.18
N HIS A 383 -38.54 9.72 -15.96
CA HIS A 383 -37.56 9.82 -14.86
C HIS A 383 -36.18 9.32 -15.27
N ALA A 384 -36.09 8.26 -16.06
CA ALA A 384 -34.81 7.72 -16.53
C ALA A 384 -34.00 8.76 -17.31
N LEU A 385 -34.60 9.41 -18.31
CA LEU A 385 -33.94 10.47 -19.07
C LEU A 385 -33.71 11.76 -18.27
N ARG A 386 -34.65 12.12 -17.38
CA ARG A 386 -34.49 13.30 -16.54
C ARG A 386 -33.35 13.14 -15.54
N GLY A 387 -33.25 11.95 -14.92
CA GLY A 387 -32.13 11.61 -14.05
C GLY A 387 -30.80 11.66 -14.78
N ALA A 388 -30.73 11.00 -15.92
CA ALA A 388 -29.56 11.03 -16.80
C ALA A 388 -29.16 12.48 -17.18
N HIS A 389 -30.12 13.32 -17.55
CA HIS A 389 -29.85 14.71 -17.90
C HIS A 389 -29.32 15.51 -16.70
N MET A 390 -29.90 15.35 -15.50
CA MET A 390 -29.42 16.01 -14.28
C MET A 390 -27.97 15.67 -13.97
N LEU A 391 -27.62 14.38 -14.04
CA LEU A 391 -26.31 13.87 -13.69
C LEU A 391 -25.26 14.14 -14.79
N SER A 392 -25.66 14.21 -16.07
CA SER A 392 -24.74 14.43 -17.20
C SER A 392 -24.03 15.77 -17.21
N GLN A 393 -24.51 16.76 -16.41
CA GLN A 393 -23.86 18.05 -16.24
C GLN A 393 -22.53 17.97 -15.48
N SER A 394 -22.28 16.87 -14.79
CA SER A 394 -21.04 16.65 -14.05
C SER A 394 -19.89 16.22 -14.95
N ARG A 395 -18.66 16.65 -14.59
CA ARG A 395 -17.42 16.18 -15.23
C ARG A 395 -16.83 14.95 -14.53
N LEU A 396 -17.34 14.60 -13.35
CA LEU A 396 -16.83 13.49 -12.55
C LEU A 396 -17.22 12.15 -13.20
N PRO A 397 -16.26 11.24 -13.44
CA PRO A 397 -16.52 9.94 -14.06
C PRO A 397 -17.62 9.14 -13.35
N LEU A 398 -17.60 9.12 -12.01
CA LEU A 398 -18.61 8.46 -11.19
C LEU A 398 -20.04 8.97 -11.47
N ILE A 399 -20.22 10.29 -11.51
CA ILE A 399 -21.56 10.88 -11.76
C ILE A 399 -22.00 10.66 -13.21
N ARG A 400 -21.05 10.55 -14.15
CA ARG A 400 -21.37 10.17 -15.54
C ARG A 400 -21.82 8.71 -15.65
N LEU A 401 -21.18 7.80 -14.89
CA LEU A 401 -21.65 6.41 -14.78
C LEU A 401 -23.06 6.36 -14.17
N ALA A 402 -23.34 7.16 -13.14
CA ALA A 402 -24.69 7.25 -12.59
C ALA A 402 -25.69 7.78 -13.61
N ALA A 403 -25.31 8.74 -14.47
CA ALA A 403 -26.15 9.21 -15.57
C ALA A 403 -26.46 8.10 -16.60
N GLU A 404 -25.46 7.31 -16.92
CA GLU A 404 -25.62 6.15 -17.82
C GLU A 404 -26.54 5.09 -17.22
N ILE A 405 -26.35 4.76 -15.93
CA ILE A 405 -27.24 3.84 -15.19
C ILE A 405 -28.66 4.38 -15.14
N ALA A 406 -28.87 5.65 -14.80
CA ALA A 406 -30.19 6.25 -14.79
C ALA A 406 -30.89 6.18 -16.15
N ALA A 407 -30.15 6.35 -17.24
CA ALA A 407 -30.67 6.24 -18.61
C ALA A 407 -31.02 4.81 -19.02
N THR A 408 -30.44 3.77 -18.38
CA THR A 408 -30.45 2.41 -18.95
C THR A 408 -30.98 1.31 -18.03
N HIS A 409 -31.22 1.59 -16.73
CA HIS A 409 -31.68 0.59 -15.77
C HIS A 409 -33.10 0.03 -16.05
N HIS A 410 -33.86 0.67 -16.93
CA HIS A 410 -35.15 0.19 -17.43
C HIS A 410 -35.11 -0.37 -18.85
N GLU A 411 -33.95 -0.45 -19.46
CA GLU A 411 -33.79 -1.21 -20.71
C GLU A 411 -33.92 -2.71 -20.43
N ASN A 412 -34.55 -3.43 -21.33
CA ASN A 412 -34.71 -4.88 -21.23
C ASN A 412 -33.75 -5.59 -22.19
N TRP A 413 -33.22 -6.73 -21.78
CA TRP A 413 -32.27 -7.49 -22.58
C TRP A 413 -32.78 -7.77 -24.00
N ASP A 414 -34.09 -7.99 -24.18
CA ASP A 414 -34.74 -8.27 -25.47
C ASP A 414 -35.06 -7.00 -26.30
N GLY A 415 -34.74 -5.80 -25.78
CA GLY A 415 -35.01 -4.51 -26.44
C GLY A 415 -36.42 -3.97 -26.25
N SER A 416 -37.29 -4.62 -25.45
CA SER A 416 -38.63 -4.15 -25.14
C SER A 416 -38.69 -3.07 -24.05
N GLY A 417 -37.52 -2.64 -23.52
CA GLY A 417 -37.39 -1.66 -22.49
C GLY A 417 -37.54 -0.20 -22.90
N TYR A 418 -37.17 0.71 -22.04
CA TYR A 418 -37.18 2.16 -22.30
C TYR A 418 -35.98 2.82 -21.61
N PRO A 419 -35.55 4.03 -21.99
CA PRO A 419 -36.19 4.95 -22.94
C PRO A 419 -35.76 4.78 -24.40
N ASN A 420 -34.64 4.07 -24.67
CA ASN A 420 -34.03 4.03 -25.99
C ASN A 420 -34.30 2.70 -26.74
N GLY A 421 -34.82 1.66 -26.06
CA GLY A 421 -35.04 0.34 -26.63
C GLY A 421 -33.73 -0.39 -26.97
N LEU A 422 -32.67 -0.17 -26.15
CA LEU A 422 -31.40 -0.85 -26.26
C LEU A 422 -31.59 -2.36 -25.99
N SER A 423 -30.83 -3.22 -26.65
CA SER A 423 -30.91 -4.67 -26.49
C SER A 423 -29.55 -5.32 -26.24
N ALA A 424 -29.54 -6.39 -25.50
CA ALA A 424 -28.36 -7.21 -25.20
C ALA A 424 -27.17 -6.38 -24.79
N MET A 425 -26.01 -6.54 -25.43
CA MET A 425 -24.77 -5.85 -25.11
C MET A 425 -24.75 -4.36 -25.50
N GLN A 426 -25.81 -3.83 -26.11
CA GLN A 426 -25.96 -2.38 -26.30
C GLN A 426 -26.28 -1.67 -24.98
N ILE A 427 -26.85 -2.40 -24.01
CA ILE A 427 -27.11 -1.89 -22.66
C ILE A 427 -25.77 -1.95 -21.89
N PRO A 428 -25.27 -0.82 -21.36
CA PRO A 428 -24.06 -0.80 -20.55
C PRO A 428 -24.11 -1.73 -19.34
N ASP A 429 -22.96 -2.25 -18.92
CA ASP A 429 -22.86 -3.17 -17.77
C ASP A 429 -23.53 -2.62 -16.52
N GLY A 430 -23.28 -1.36 -16.20
CA GLY A 430 -23.89 -0.70 -15.05
C GLY A 430 -25.41 -0.70 -15.08
N GLY A 431 -26.01 -0.49 -16.25
CA GLY A 431 -27.47 -0.51 -16.43
C GLY A 431 -28.04 -1.92 -16.24
N ARG A 432 -27.45 -2.95 -16.88
CA ARG A 432 -27.89 -4.36 -16.78
C ARG A 432 -27.79 -4.89 -15.35
N ILE A 433 -26.69 -4.60 -14.68
CA ILE A 433 -26.41 -5.03 -13.30
C ILE A 433 -27.38 -4.33 -12.33
N THR A 434 -27.56 -3.02 -12.46
CA THR A 434 -28.47 -2.25 -11.59
C THR A 434 -29.92 -2.65 -11.79
N ALA A 435 -30.37 -2.91 -13.03
CA ALA A 435 -31.72 -3.39 -13.31
C ALA A 435 -32.07 -4.70 -12.59
N LEU A 436 -31.10 -5.64 -12.51
CA LEU A 436 -31.32 -6.89 -11.78
C LEU A 436 -31.28 -6.68 -10.27
N ALA A 437 -30.31 -5.88 -9.78
CA ALA A 437 -30.16 -5.58 -8.35
C ALA A 437 -31.40 -4.88 -7.78
N ASP A 438 -31.89 -3.83 -8.48
CA ASP A 438 -33.10 -3.10 -8.09
C ASP A 438 -34.32 -4.01 -8.00
N VAL A 439 -34.61 -4.78 -9.05
CA VAL A 439 -35.78 -5.66 -9.07
C VAL A 439 -35.67 -6.76 -8.02
N PHE A 440 -34.50 -7.35 -7.82
CA PHE A 440 -34.28 -8.37 -6.79
C PHE A 440 -34.55 -7.81 -5.38
N ASP A 441 -34.05 -6.60 -5.08
CA ASP A 441 -34.30 -5.95 -3.80
C ASP A 441 -35.77 -5.56 -3.65
N ALA A 442 -36.34 -4.94 -4.68
CA ALA A 442 -37.72 -4.46 -4.68
C ALA A 442 -38.76 -5.57 -4.48
N LEU A 443 -38.53 -6.77 -5.03
CA LEU A 443 -39.46 -7.91 -4.87
C LEU A 443 -39.34 -8.54 -3.49
N GLY A 444 -38.15 -8.58 -2.93
CA GLY A 444 -37.88 -9.27 -1.67
C GLY A 444 -37.94 -8.37 -0.43
N SER A 445 -38.24 -7.08 -0.57
CA SER A 445 -38.36 -6.12 0.54
C SER A 445 -39.83 -5.70 0.73
N LYS A 446 -40.18 -5.39 1.99
CA LYS A 446 -41.51 -4.89 2.32
C LYS A 446 -41.62 -3.43 1.89
N ARG A 447 -42.70 -3.09 1.16
CA ARG A 447 -43.00 -1.71 0.76
C ARG A 447 -44.33 -1.26 1.40
N CYS A 448 -44.58 0.04 1.48
CA CYS A 448 -45.78 0.58 2.10
C CYS A 448 -47.11 -0.02 1.58
N TYR A 449 -47.12 -0.49 0.33
CA TYR A 449 -48.30 -1.04 -0.35
C TYR A 449 -48.19 -2.52 -0.70
N LYS A 450 -47.07 -3.19 -0.36
CA LYS A 450 -46.80 -4.56 -0.80
C LYS A 450 -45.90 -5.30 0.18
N GLU A 451 -46.41 -6.45 0.68
CA GLU A 451 -45.57 -7.38 1.43
C GLU A 451 -44.43 -7.95 0.57
N ALA A 452 -43.29 -8.27 1.21
CA ALA A 452 -42.21 -8.94 0.57
C ALA A 452 -42.66 -10.28 -0.05
N TRP A 453 -42.16 -10.58 -1.23
CA TRP A 453 -42.41 -11.89 -1.83
C TRP A 453 -41.57 -12.94 -1.15
N GLU A 454 -42.14 -14.15 -1.05
CA GLU A 454 -41.41 -15.35 -0.64
C GLU A 454 -40.27 -15.63 -1.62
N ARG A 455 -39.21 -16.20 -1.08
CA ARG A 455 -37.96 -16.51 -1.82
C ARG A 455 -38.21 -17.19 -3.18
N ASP A 456 -38.99 -18.30 -3.14
CA ASP A 456 -39.23 -19.09 -4.34
C ASP A 456 -39.98 -18.29 -5.41
N ARG A 457 -40.90 -17.43 -5.01
CA ARG A 457 -41.62 -16.56 -5.93
C ARG A 457 -40.72 -15.49 -6.59
N VAL A 458 -39.77 -14.95 -5.84
CA VAL A 458 -38.75 -14.02 -6.40
C VAL A 458 -37.91 -14.74 -7.45
N LEU A 459 -37.46 -15.96 -7.13
CA LEU A 459 -36.68 -16.79 -8.05
C LEU A 459 -37.47 -17.13 -9.34
N ASP A 460 -38.70 -17.59 -9.21
CA ASP A 460 -39.53 -17.93 -10.35
C ASP A 460 -39.71 -16.73 -11.28
N PHE A 461 -39.93 -15.54 -10.74
CA PHE A 461 -40.04 -14.31 -11.52
C PHE A 461 -38.73 -13.99 -12.26
N ILE A 462 -37.58 -14.00 -11.55
CA ILE A 462 -36.29 -13.69 -12.17
C ILE A 462 -35.93 -14.69 -13.25
N LEU A 463 -36.19 -15.97 -13.01
CA LEU A 463 -36.01 -17.05 -14.02
C LEU A 463 -36.89 -16.85 -15.23
N ALA A 464 -38.18 -16.48 -15.04
CA ALA A 464 -39.10 -16.23 -16.14
C ALA A 464 -38.67 -15.02 -17.00
N GLU A 465 -37.99 -14.06 -16.42
CA GLU A 465 -37.48 -12.85 -17.09
C GLU A 465 -36.03 -13.00 -17.63
N ARG A 466 -35.43 -14.18 -17.47
CA ARG A 466 -34.09 -14.50 -18.01
C ARG A 466 -34.12 -14.46 -19.53
N GLY A 467 -33.23 -13.63 -20.13
CA GLY A 467 -33.16 -13.44 -21.59
C GLY A 467 -34.25 -12.53 -22.15
N ARG A 468 -35.18 -12.03 -21.30
CA ARG A 468 -36.19 -11.04 -21.66
C ARG A 468 -35.86 -9.71 -21.04
N LYS A 469 -36.11 -9.55 -19.75
CA LYS A 469 -35.77 -8.35 -18.99
C LYS A 469 -34.28 -8.33 -18.59
N PHE A 470 -33.76 -9.47 -18.14
CA PHE A 470 -32.42 -9.57 -17.59
C PHE A 470 -31.47 -10.37 -18.49
N GLU A 471 -30.19 -9.99 -18.45
CA GLU A 471 -29.13 -10.74 -19.07
C GLU A 471 -29.05 -12.15 -18.49
N PRO A 472 -29.03 -13.22 -19.34
CA PRO A 472 -28.96 -14.60 -18.87
C PRO A 472 -27.80 -14.87 -17.90
N ARG A 473 -26.60 -14.36 -18.18
CA ARG A 473 -25.42 -14.57 -17.36
C ARG A 473 -25.55 -13.95 -15.96
N LEU A 474 -26.11 -12.76 -15.85
CA LEU A 474 -26.34 -12.10 -14.56
C LEU A 474 -27.36 -12.85 -13.70
N VAL A 475 -28.44 -13.37 -14.34
CA VAL A 475 -29.42 -14.20 -13.65
C VAL A 475 -28.79 -15.50 -13.14
N ASP A 476 -27.97 -16.17 -13.96
CA ASP A 476 -27.28 -17.41 -13.57
C ASP A 476 -26.33 -17.17 -12.38
N ILE A 477 -25.62 -16.04 -12.37
CA ILE A 477 -24.76 -15.61 -11.24
C ILE A 477 -25.58 -15.37 -9.97
N LEU A 478 -26.66 -14.61 -10.04
CA LEU A 478 -27.51 -14.31 -8.88
C LEU A 478 -28.05 -15.59 -8.26
N ILE A 479 -28.54 -16.54 -9.09
CA ILE A 479 -29.07 -17.82 -8.61
C ILE A 479 -27.99 -18.67 -7.96
N ALA A 480 -26.81 -18.78 -8.58
CA ALA A 480 -25.70 -19.54 -8.02
C ALA A 480 -25.20 -19.00 -6.68
N LYS A 481 -25.42 -17.73 -6.41
CA LYS A 481 -24.95 -17.01 -5.21
C LYS A 481 -26.09 -16.44 -4.35
N LEU A 482 -27.29 -16.98 -4.49
CA LEU A 482 -28.51 -16.44 -3.90
C LEU A 482 -28.41 -16.22 -2.40
N ASP A 483 -27.88 -17.21 -1.66
CA ASP A 483 -27.76 -17.12 -0.19
C ASP A 483 -26.92 -15.92 0.25
N LYS A 484 -25.88 -15.60 -0.54
CA LYS A 484 -25.02 -14.43 -0.28
C LYS A 484 -25.76 -13.11 -0.58
N ALA A 485 -26.48 -13.05 -1.70
CA ALA A 485 -27.30 -11.88 -2.05
C ALA A 485 -28.39 -11.62 -1.01
N GLU A 486 -29.07 -12.67 -0.53
CA GLU A 486 -30.06 -12.56 0.53
C GLU A 486 -29.47 -12.16 1.90
N ALA A 487 -28.28 -12.66 2.23
CA ALA A 487 -27.59 -12.23 3.45
C ALA A 487 -27.29 -10.72 3.41
N MET A 488 -26.83 -10.20 2.27
CA MET A 488 -26.60 -8.76 2.08
C MET A 488 -27.89 -7.94 2.28
N ARG A 489 -29.01 -8.40 1.72
CA ARG A 489 -30.30 -7.75 1.90
C ARG A 489 -30.73 -7.72 3.37
N ARG A 490 -30.50 -8.80 4.12
CA ARG A 490 -30.84 -8.88 5.57
C ARG A 490 -29.97 -8.03 6.48
N MET A 491 -28.79 -7.61 6.05
CA MET A 491 -27.91 -6.72 6.82
C MET A 491 -28.48 -5.31 7.00
N LEU A 492 -29.35 -4.87 6.10
CA LEU A 492 -29.97 -3.52 6.10
C LEU A 492 -31.49 -3.68 6.04
N PRO A 493 -32.17 -4.01 7.15
CA PRO A 493 -33.63 -4.11 7.19
C PRO A 493 -34.29 -2.76 6.95
N ASP A 494 -35.54 -2.77 6.41
CA ASP A 494 -36.35 -1.56 6.20
C ASP A 494 -36.87 -0.99 7.50
#